data_fbb4de60027ba810f92e9e54c0c89da1
#
_entry.id   fbb4de60027ba810f92e9e54c0c89da1
#
_cell.length_a   1.000
_cell.length_b   1.000
_cell.length_c   1.000
_cell.angle_alpha   90.00
_cell.angle_beta   90.00
_cell.angle_gamma   90.00
#
_symmetry.space_group_name_H-M   'P 1'
#
loop_
_entity.id
_entity.type
_entity.pdbx_description
1 polymer ?
#
loop_
_entity_poly.entity_id
_entity_poly.type
_entity_poly.pdbx_seq_one_letter_code
_entity_poly.pdbx_strand_id
1 'polypeptide(L)'
;MTGRKSKTKKDNLPRLTESHIRDMADPQSFERGRNYYNDGAIIDPVRQGMELRGECSGSRYQPYRVRVRFSDKGIVEASCTCPRGGFCKHIVALLLAYVHEPESFRELTPLEEMLARLSKEELISLISEMIEREPSLLVLVELSASAARGHVDAASCRRQALRVLRHEDPLLIEADLRGMLDMAERMAAKEDWFGAGTVCHALLSVLSSEYEDIQFMDEEGDIAVVAGDCAELLGECLAQGRVDARTRREWLQTLLEAELADIRLGGIDFASGAFDVILEHATEEEWTVLEERIREAMGESNDWKKEMLVRMLVSWREKHGRHEEAGDIVRELGTPEQRMLWLVRDGKPAEAVAIARQHCLDKPGLITRLAGELVEAGAREQAVTLLTELAEGADSHWRYVEWLAEYYLVHGDWEAALKWQRRVFLQNPRVKSFIDLEYISKKLGVWEQVRSEVLHTPEIEKMPHVLLEIALHEGDVTRALELLPRASGWGWRNYKEKVAGAAEKERPEDAIALYKELVEEAIGRRQRGAYREAAGYLCRIKTLCQRTGAQENWEDYFAALRRKYARFPALQEELDGAGL
;
A
#
# COMPACT_ATOMS: atom_id res chain seq x y z
N MET A 1 41.22 53.14 -12.68
CA MET A 1 41.64 51.76 -13.04
C MET A 1 40.50 50.84 -12.68
N THR A 2 39.92 50.39 -13.63
CA THR A 2 38.88 49.43 -13.94
C THR A 2 38.52 48.40 -12.85
N GLY A 3 37.38 48.63 -12.16
CA GLY A 3 36.73 47.63 -11.33
C GLY A 3 35.99 46.61 -12.20
N ARG A 4 36.47 45.40 -12.21
CA ARG A 4 35.78 44.24 -12.82
C ARG A 4 34.51 43.94 -12.01
N LYS A 5 33.32 44.30 -12.54
CA LYS A 5 32.04 43.78 -12.06
C LYS A 5 32.04 42.28 -12.30
N SER A 6 32.03 41.51 -11.22
CA SER A 6 31.73 40.08 -11.23
C SER A 6 30.30 39.95 -11.72
N LYS A 7 30.08 39.37 -12.89
CA LYS A 7 28.80 38.92 -13.36
C LYS A 7 28.43 37.72 -12.49
N THR A 8 27.52 37.85 -11.57
CA THR A 8 26.82 36.78 -10.91
C THR A 8 26.25 35.85 -12.01
N LYS A 9 26.64 34.58 -12.00
CA LYS A 9 26.00 33.53 -12.80
C LYS A 9 24.50 33.58 -12.43
N LYS A 10 23.65 33.93 -13.40
CA LYS A 10 22.21 33.69 -13.24
C LYS A 10 22.04 32.20 -13.02
N ASP A 11 21.52 31.78 -11.88
CA ASP A 11 21.10 30.41 -11.63
C ASP A 11 19.91 30.10 -12.53
N ASN A 12 20.22 29.63 -13.74
CA ASN A 12 19.19 29.14 -14.65
C ASN A 12 18.87 27.70 -14.27
N LEU A 13 17.59 27.43 -13.96
CA LEU A 13 17.09 26.07 -13.82
C LEU A 13 17.54 25.20 -15.02
N PRO A 14 17.85 23.92 -14.81
CA PRO A 14 18.20 23.02 -15.89
C PRO A 14 17.04 22.96 -16.90
N ARG A 15 17.38 22.78 -18.18
CA ARG A 15 16.37 22.75 -19.25
C ARG A 15 15.46 21.53 -19.06
N LEU A 16 14.26 21.78 -18.55
CA LEU A 16 13.23 20.77 -18.38
C LEU A 16 12.41 20.66 -19.66
N THR A 17 12.03 19.43 -20.03
CA THR A 17 11.13 19.15 -21.17
C THR A 17 9.98 18.25 -20.71
N GLU A 18 8.89 18.27 -21.45
CA GLU A 18 7.76 17.38 -21.17
C GLU A 18 8.15 15.89 -21.16
N SER A 19 9.12 15.48 -21.98
CA SER A 19 9.65 14.11 -21.97
C SER A 19 10.30 13.77 -20.64
N HIS A 20 11.12 14.67 -20.09
CA HIS A 20 11.75 14.45 -18.79
C HIS A 20 10.72 14.27 -17.67
N ILE A 21 9.63 15.06 -17.69
CA ILE A 21 8.56 14.95 -16.70
C ILE A 21 7.82 13.60 -16.86
N ARG A 22 7.60 13.18 -18.11
CA ARG A 22 6.95 11.91 -18.43
C ARG A 22 7.75 10.70 -17.94
N ASP A 23 9.07 10.76 -18.09
CA ASP A 23 9.97 9.67 -17.68
C ASP A 23 10.06 9.54 -16.15
N MET A 24 9.77 10.60 -15.40
CA MET A 24 9.78 10.61 -13.93
C MET A 24 8.43 10.24 -13.29
N ALA A 25 7.33 10.41 -14.01
CA ALA A 25 5.98 10.14 -13.52
C ALA A 25 5.46 8.79 -14.02
N ASP A 26 4.62 8.12 -13.23
CA ASP A 26 3.84 7.00 -13.77
C ASP A 26 2.85 7.51 -14.85
N PRO A 27 2.48 6.67 -15.84
CA PRO A 27 1.65 7.10 -16.96
C PRO A 27 0.31 7.72 -16.54
N GLN A 28 -0.31 7.22 -15.48
CA GLN A 28 -1.59 7.73 -14.97
C GLN A 28 -1.43 9.09 -14.29
N SER A 29 -0.37 9.28 -13.50
CA SER A 29 -0.03 10.57 -12.89
C SER A 29 0.30 11.62 -13.94
N PHE A 30 1.01 11.24 -15.00
CA PHE A 30 1.36 12.14 -16.07
C PHE A 30 0.10 12.64 -16.82
N GLU A 31 -0.78 11.75 -17.27
CA GLU A 31 -2.00 12.14 -17.98
C GLU A 31 -2.95 12.98 -17.10
N ARG A 32 -3.11 12.59 -15.82
CA ARG A 32 -3.89 13.39 -14.88
C ARG A 32 -3.26 14.76 -14.62
N GLY A 33 -1.94 14.83 -14.50
CA GLY A 33 -1.22 16.08 -14.28
C GLY A 33 -1.34 17.03 -15.49
N ARG A 34 -1.32 16.48 -16.69
CA ARG A 34 -1.58 17.24 -17.93
C ARG A 34 -2.99 17.85 -17.94
N ASN A 35 -4.00 17.08 -17.52
CA ASN A 35 -5.37 17.61 -17.39
C ASN A 35 -5.44 18.76 -16.38
N TYR A 36 -4.81 18.60 -15.20
CA TYR A 36 -4.73 19.66 -14.18
C TYR A 36 -4.03 20.91 -14.69
N TYR A 37 -2.98 20.78 -15.49
CA TYR A 37 -2.33 21.92 -16.14
C TYR A 37 -3.26 22.58 -17.16
N ASN A 38 -3.89 21.81 -18.04
CA ASN A 38 -4.81 22.30 -19.07
C ASN A 38 -6.05 23.01 -18.48
N ASP A 39 -6.50 22.56 -17.30
CA ASP A 39 -7.63 23.13 -16.56
C ASP A 39 -7.23 24.39 -15.77
N GLY A 40 -5.97 24.82 -15.84
CA GLY A 40 -5.46 25.99 -15.11
C GLY A 40 -5.48 25.81 -13.59
N ALA A 41 -5.28 24.58 -13.09
CA ALA A 41 -5.39 24.27 -11.67
C ALA A 41 -4.21 24.79 -10.83
N ILE A 42 -3.12 25.30 -11.45
CA ILE A 42 -1.96 25.87 -10.74
C ILE A 42 -2.27 27.31 -10.36
N ILE A 43 -2.15 27.61 -9.08
CA ILE A 43 -2.41 28.91 -8.47
C ILE A 43 -1.10 29.46 -7.92
N ASP A 44 -0.88 30.74 -8.14
CA ASP A 44 0.24 31.54 -7.59
C ASP A 44 1.62 30.87 -7.78
N PRO A 45 1.99 30.44 -9.01
CA PRO A 45 3.26 29.77 -9.23
C PRO A 45 4.44 30.73 -8.99
N VAL A 46 5.43 30.27 -8.25
CA VAL A 46 6.59 31.04 -7.82
C VAL A 46 7.88 30.32 -8.20
N ARG A 47 8.86 31.06 -8.69
CA ARG A 47 10.25 30.63 -8.83
C ARG A 47 11.12 31.36 -7.86
N GLN A 48 11.88 30.62 -7.05
CA GLN A 48 12.86 31.18 -6.12
C GLN A 48 14.21 30.47 -6.27
N GLY A 49 15.13 31.07 -7.05
CA GLY A 49 16.40 30.47 -7.37
C GLY A 49 16.25 29.13 -8.12
N MET A 50 16.66 28.04 -7.48
CA MET A 50 16.59 26.67 -8.00
C MET A 50 15.33 25.93 -7.52
N GLU A 51 14.30 26.63 -7.10
CA GLU A 51 13.06 26.04 -6.57
C GLU A 51 11.82 26.61 -7.27
N LEU A 52 10.87 25.72 -7.59
CA LEU A 52 9.54 26.06 -8.04
C LEU A 52 8.53 25.70 -6.94
N ARG A 53 7.60 26.61 -6.69
CA ARG A 53 6.47 26.40 -5.77
C ARG A 53 5.17 26.83 -6.44
N GLY A 54 4.06 26.26 -5.99
CA GLY A 54 2.75 26.67 -6.40
C GLY A 54 1.68 25.90 -5.63
N GLU A 55 0.48 26.41 -5.65
CA GLU A 55 -0.68 25.71 -5.14
C GLU A 55 -1.43 25.07 -6.31
N CYS A 56 -1.99 23.89 -6.09
CA CYS A 56 -2.75 23.17 -7.09
C CYS A 56 -4.17 22.91 -6.59
N SER A 57 -5.17 23.47 -7.25
CA SER A 57 -6.58 23.16 -6.99
C SER A 57 -6.84 21.66 -7.22
N GLY A 58 -7.49 21.01 -6.26
CA GLY A 58 -7.77 19.59 -6.34
C GLY A 58 -9.16 19.23 -5.80
N SER A 59 -9.31 18.00 -5.31
CA SER A 59 -10.57 17.50 -4.76
C SER A 59 -10.89 18.03 -3.34
N ARG A 60 -9.93 18.64 -2.66
CA ARG A 60 -10.11 19.24 -1.33
C ARG A 60 -10.47 20.74 -1.47
N TYR A 61 -11.10 21.28 -0.44
CA TYR A 61 -11.42 22.72 -0.35
C TYR A 61 -10.15 23.59 -0.32
N GLN A 62 -9.10 23.13 0.37
CA GLN A 62 -7.78 23.78 0.37
C GLN A 62 -6.92 23.23 -0.78
N PRO A 63 -6.23 24.10 -1.55
CA PRO A 63 -5.32 23.69 -2.59
C PRO A 63 -4.15 22.87 -2.03
N TYR A 64 -3.62 21.96 -2.84
CA TYR A 64 -2.39 21.23 -2.50
C TYR A 64 -1.18 22.11 -2.76
N ARG A 65 -0.28 22.22 -1.78
CA ARG A 65 1.01 22.92 -1.93
C ARG A 65 1.99 21.98 -2.62
N VAL A 66 2.62 22.48 -3.67
CA VAL A 66 3.58 21.73 -4.49
C VAL A 66 4.92 22.47 -4.47
N ARG A 67 5.99 21.73 -4.26
CA ARG A 67 7.37 22.22 -4.25
C ARG A 67 8.26 21.30 -5.05
N VAL A 68 9.15 21.88 -5.89
CA VAL A 68 10.15 21.14 -6.66
C VAL A 68 11.46 21.87 -6.59
N ARG A 69 12.51 21.18 -6.13
CA ARG A 69 13.88 21.70 -6.01
C ARG A 69 14.79 21.07 -7.05
N PHE A 70 15.65 21.90 -7.62
CA PHE A 70 16.57 21.51 -8.69
C PHE A 70 18.03 21.63 -8.23
N SER A 71 18.89 20.86 -8.88
CA SER A 71 20.33 21.06 -8.94
C SER A 71 20.75 21.30 -10.38
N ASP A 72 22.03 21.54 -10.63
CA ASP A 72 22.59 21.66 -11.99
C ASP A 72 22.34 20.42 -12.87
N LYS A 73 22.01 19.27 -12.26
CA LYS A 73 21.79 17.98 -12.93
C LYS A 73 20.31 17.64 -13.18
N GLY A 74 19.37 18.38 -12.58
CA GLY A 74 17.92 18.11 -12.68
C GLY A 74 17.19 18.25 -11.36
N ILE A 75 16.02 17.63 -11.25
CA ILE A 75 15.19 17.62 -10.05
C ILE A 75 15.88 16.75 -8.99
N VAL A 76 16.06 17.29 -7.79
CA VAL A 76 16.64 16.60 -6.63
C VAL A 76 15.58 16.27 -5.58
N GLU A 77 14.50 17.05 -5.54
CA GLU A 77 13.42 16.84 -4.58
C GLU A 77 12.10 17.35 -5.19
N ALA A 78 11.03 16.63 -4.98
CA ALA A 78 9.70 17.04 -5.37
C ALA A 78 8.69 16.58 -4.30
N SER A 79 7.95 17.52 -3.73
CA SER A 79 6.97 17.25 -2.66
C SER A 79 5.61 17.86 -2.98
N CYS A 80 4.57 17.26 -2.42
CA CYS A 80 3.19 17.73 -2.55
C CYS A 80 2.39 17.31 -1.31
N THR A 81 1.56 18.19 -0.77
CA THR A 81 0.69 17.90 0.38
C THR A 81 -0.53 17.01 0.03
N CYS A 82 -0.54 16.31 -1.10
CA CYS A 82 -1.60 15.38 -1.43
C CYS A 82 -1.33 13.98 -0.84
N PRO A 83 -2.37 13.21 -0.47
CA PRO A 83 -2.22 11.94 0.24
C PRO A 83 -1.59 10.81 -0.60
N ARG A 84 -1.25 11.05 -1.87
CA ARG A 84 -0.69 10.00 -2.72
C ARG A 84 0.80 9.75 -2.46
N GLY A 85 1.54 10.78 -2.01
CA GLY A 85 3.00 10.71 -1.94
C GLY A 85 3.69 10.61 -3.32
N GLY A 86 5.02 10.63 -3.33
CA GLY A 86 5.85 10.47 -4.53
C GLY A 86 5.58 11.49 -5.65
N PHE A 87 5.99 11.16 -6.88
CA PHE A 87 5.88 12.06 -8.04
C PHE A 87 4.44 12.11 -8.58
N CYS A 88 3.57 12.87 -7.92
CA CYS A 88 2.13 12.89 -8.13
C CYS A 88 1.70 13.80 -9.29
N LYS A 89 0.40 13.71 -9.68
CA LYS A 89 -0.21 14.54 -10.74
C LYS A 89 -0.08 16.05 -10.51
N HIS A 90 -0.04 16.54 -9.27
CA HIS A 90 0.09 17.96 -8.97
C HIS A 90 1.51 18.47 -9.20
N ILE A 91 2.52 17.64 -8.92
CA ILE A 91 3.92 17.91 -9.27
C ILE A 91 4.05 17.99 -10.79
N VAL A 92 3.48 17.03 -11.51
CA VAL A 92 3.45 17.04 -12.98
C VAL A 92 2.81 18.32 -13.51
N ALA A 93 1.66 18.75 -12.96
CA ALA A 93 0.97 19.95 -13.38
C ALA A 93 1.82 21.22 -13.19
N LEU A 94 2.49 21.37 -12.03
CA LEU A 94 3.38 22.50 -11.77
C LEU A 94 4.57 22.53 -12.75
N LEU A 95 5.17 21.37 -13.01
CA LEU A 95 6.31 21.27 -13.92
C LEU A 95 5.91 21.52 -15.38
N LEU A 96 4.73 21.07 -15.82
CA LEU A 96 4.18 21.37 -17.15
C LEU A 96 3.89 22.87 -17.30
N ALA A 97 3.31 23.50 -16.27
CA ALA A 97 3.11 24.95 -16.25
C ALA A 97 4.44 25.68 -16.42
N TYR A 98 5.51 25.22 -15.76
CA TYR A 98 6.83 25.86 -15.92
C TYR A 98 7.45 25.62 -17.30
N VAL A 99 7.24 24.46 -17.91
CA VAL A 99 7.76 24.16 -19.27
C VAL A 99 7.08 24.98 -20.35
N HIS A 100 5.76 25.15 -20.24
CA HIS A 100 4.95 25.79 -21.28
C HIS A 100 4.73 27.28 -21.04
N GLU A 101 4.70 27.74 -19.78
CA GLU A 101 4.37 29.11 -19.39
C GLU A 101 5.32 29.63 -18.31
N PRO A 102 6.65 29.60 -18.53
CA PRO A 102 7.62 30.01 -17.51
C PRO A 102 7.44 31.46 -17.05
N GLU A 103 6.86 32.33 -17.88
CA GLU A 103 6.52 33.71 -17.55
C GLU A 103 5.35 33.85 -16.56
N SER A 104 4.56 32.80 -16.36
CA SER A 104 3.51 32.80 -15.34
C SER A 104 4.06 32.71 -13.92
N PHE A 105 5.32 32.30 -13.77
CA PHE A 105 5.97 32.16 -12.48
C PHE A 105 6.53 33.49 -11.99
N ARG A 106 6.03 33.93 -10.82
CA ARG A 106 6.58 35.11 -10.16
C ARG A 106 8.00 34.82 -9.62
N GLU A 107 8.99 35.56 -10.09
CA GLU A 107 10.37 35.41 -9.61
C GLU A 107 10.52 36.10 -8.25
N LEU A 108 10.97 35.33 -7.26
CA LEU A 108 11.36 35.83 -5.95
C LEU A 108 12.88 35.75 -5.78
N THR A 109 13.43 36.76 -5.09
CA THR A 109 14.84 36.72 -4.67
C THR A 109 15.04 35.49 -3.76
N PRO A 110 16.09 34.66 -3.94
CA PRO A 110 16.41 33.58 -3.02
C PRO A 110 16.50 34.09 -1.58
N LEU A 111 15.99 33.26 -0.63
CA LEU A 111 15.97 33.63 0.78
C LEU A 111 17.37 33.94 1.28
N GLU A 112 18.35 33.13 0.91
CA GLU A 112 19.75 33.29 1.28
C GLU A 112 20.30 34.66 0.80
N GLU A 113 19.93 35.10 -0.40
CA GLU A 113 20.35 36.38 -0.94
C GLU A 113 19.68 37.56 -0.21
N MET A 114 18.41 37.38 0.20
CA MET A 114 17.71 38.38 1.00
C MET A 114 18.33 38.48 2.39
N LEU A 115 18.56 37.36 3.07
CA LEU A 115 19.17 37.31 4.39
C LEU A 115 20.62 37.78 4.38
N ALA A 116 21.39 37.48 3.34
CA ALA A 116 22.78 37.93 3.20
C ALA A 116 22.93 39.48 3.06
N ARG A 117 21.85 40.19 2.75
CA ARG A 117 21.83 41.66 2.70
C ARG A 117 21.57 42.31 4.05
N LEU A 118 21.10 41.53 5.04
CA LEU A 118 20.83 42.02 6.40
C LEU A 118 22.11 41.97 7.23
N SER A 119 22.27 42.96 8.10
CA SER A 119 23.30 42.93 9.14
C SER A 119 22.98 41.87 10.20
N LYS A 120 23.98 41.51 10.99
CA LYS A 120 23.79 40.55 12.08
C LYS A 120 22.73 41.07 13.08
N GLU A 121 22.70 42.36 13.34
CA GLU A 121 21.75 43.01 14.25
C GLU A 121 20.32 42.95 13.69
N GLU A 122 20.14 43.16 12.39
CA GLU A 122 18.85 43.03 11.70
C GLU A 122 18.37 41.58 11.67
N LEU A 123 19.27 40.61 11.46
CA LEU A 123 18.94 39.18 11.54
C LEU A 123 18.50 38.75 12.94
N ILE A 124 19.19 39.24 13.99
CA ILE A 124 18.79 38.98 15.39
C ILE A 124 17.40 39.57 15.66
N SER A 125 17.16 40.81 15.22
CA SER A 125 15.85 41.46 15.40
C SER A 125 14.74 40.67 14.68
N LEU A 126 14.99 40.25 13.44
CA LEU A 126 14.05 39.46 12.66
C LEU A 126 13.73 38.12 13.35
N ILE A 127 14.76 37.40 13.79
CA ILE A 127 14.60 36.13 14.51
C ILE A 127 13.83 36.33 15.82
N SER A 128 14.13 37.40 16.56
CA SER A 128 13.41 37.73 17.80
C SER A 128 11.92 38.01 17.53
N GLU A 129 11.61 38.76 16.47
CA GLU A 129 10.22 39.00 16.07
C GLU A 129 9.50 37.73 15.61
N MET A 130 10.20 36.81 14.92
CA MET A 130 9.66 35.50 14.55
C MET A 130 9.34 34.68 15.80
N ILE A 131 10.22 34.66 16.80
CA ILE A 131 10.01 33.96 18.07
C ILE A 131 8.84 34.57 18.86
N GLU A 132 8.69 35.91 18.86
CA GLU A 132 7.55 36.58 19.52
C GLU A 132 6.21 36.18 18.88
N ARG A 133 6.18 35.98 17.56
CA ARG A 133 4.98 35.51 16.81
C ARG A 133 4.75 34.01 16.94
N GLU A 134 5.82 33.25 16.94
CA GLU A 134 5.82 31.80 17.02
C GLU A 134 6.86 31.32 18.04
N PRO A 135 6.48 31.22 19.34
CA PRO A 135 7.39 30.87 20.43
C PRO A 135 8.07 29.50 20.29
N SER A 136 7.50 28.59 19.48
CA SER A 136 8.09 27.28 19.19
C SER A 136 9.47 27.40 18.51
N LEU A 137 9.70 28.45 17.73
CA LEU A 137 10.97 28.72 17.05
C LEU A 137 12.14 28.99 18.00
N LEU A 138 11.89 29.40 19.26
CA LEU A 138 12.94 29.65 20.25
C LEU A 138 13.83 28.41 20.43
N VAL A 139 13.25 27.24 20.37
CA VAL A 139 13.96 25.98 20.58
C VAL A 139 14.91 25.67 19.43
N LEU A 140 14.53 25.95 18.19
CA LEU A 140 15.45 25.81 17.06
C LEU A 140 16.69 26.72 17.26
N VAL A 141 16.48 27.90 17.81
CA VAL A 141 17.58 28.80 18.13
C VAL A 141 18.43 28.29 19.30
N GLU A 142 17.80 27.80 20.38
CA GLU A 142 18.51 27.21 21.53
C GLU A 142 19.34 25.98 21.13
N LEU A 143 18.77 25.07 20.35
CA LEU A 143 19.44 23.88 19.84
C LEU A 143 20.59 24.24 18.88
N SER A 144 20.34 25.18 17.95
CA SER A 144 21.39 25.67 17.04
C SER A 144 22.53 26.37 17.77
N ALA A 145 22.22 27.15 18.80
CA ALA A 145 23.21 27.80 19.63
C ALA A 145 24.01 26.80 20.50
N SER A 146 23.39 25.73 20.93
CA SER A 146 24.04 24.64 21.68
C SER A 146 24.96 23.82 20.78
N ALA A 147 24.48 23.47 19.58
CA ALA A 147 25.28 22.81 18.55
C ALA A 147 26.52 23.62 18.16
N ALA A 148 26.38 24.95 18.00
CA ALA A 148 27.49 25.84 17.69
C ALA A 148 28.56 25.91 18.81
N ARG A 149 28.22 25.52 20.04
CA ARG A 149 29.14 25.39 21.18
C ARG A 149 29.72 23.97 21.33
N GLY A 150 29.35 23.02 20.45
CA GLY A 150 29.81 21.64 20.51
C GLY A 150 29.21 20.84 21.67
N HIS A 151 28.05 21.25 22.18
CA HIS A 151 27.38 20.53 23.26
C HIS A 151 25.85 20.56 23.07
N VAL A 152 25.31 19.41 22.59
CA VAL A 152 23.87 19.19 22.52
C VAL A 152 23.39 18.60 23.84
N ASP A 153 22.41 19.26 24.47
CA ASP A 153 21.81 18.77 25.71
C ASP A 153 20.59 17.88 25.42
N ALA A 154 20.76 16.57 25.65
CA ALA A 154 19.69 15.58 25.49
C ALA A 154 18.42 15.93 26.29
N ALA A 155 18.56 16.49 27.50
CA ALA A 155 17.42 16.89 28.31
C ALA A 155 16.62 18.04 27.67
N SER A 156 17.29 18.96 27.01
CA SER A 156 16.64 20.06 26.27
C SER A 156 15.91 19.52 25.02
N CYS A 157 16.53 18.63 24.27
CA CYS A 157 15.87 17.97 23.12
C CYS A 157 14.63 17.19 23.56
N ARG A 158 14.73 16.44 24.66
CA ARG A 158 13.60 15.69 25.22
C ARG A 158 12.45 16.60 25.66
N ARG A 159 12.74 17.69 26.39
CA ARG A 159 11.72 18.67 26.77
C ARG A 159 11.01 19.27 25.56
N GLN A 160 11.74 19.49 24.49
CA GLN A 160 11.17 20.02 23.26
C GLN A 160 10.28 19.01 22.57
N ALA A 161 10.72 17.78 22.37
CA ALA A 161 9.90 16.73 21.79
C ALA A 161 8.58 16.57 22.57
N LEU A 162 8.64 16.52 23.91
CA LEU A 162 7.45 16.48 24.78
C LEU A 162 6.54 17.71 24.62
N ARG A 163 7.08 18.89 24.31
CA ARG A 163 6.27 20.09 24.06
C ARG A 163 5.57 19.99 22.70
N VAL A 164 6.28 19.52 21.69
CA VAL A 164 5.74 19.33 20.35
C VAL A 164 4.54 18.37 20.37
N LEU A 165 4.62 17.27 21.10
CA LEU A 165 3.52 16.30 21.21
C LEU A 165 2.25 16.84 21.92
N ARG A 166 2.29 18.05 22.50
CA ARG A 166 1.12 18.71 23.11
C ARG A 166 0.31 19.56 22.14
N HIS A 167 0.76 19.71 20.89
CA HIS A 167 -0.04 20.38 19.87
C HIS A 167 -1.31 19.58 19.57
N GLU A 168 -2.40 20.29 19.30
CA GLU A 168 -3.67 19.66 18.90
C GLU A 168 -3.72 19.35 17.39
N ASP A 169 -2.83 19.93 16.59
CA ASP A 169 -2.76 19.75 15.14
C ASP A 169 -1.65 18.76 14.78
N PRO A 170 -1.99 17.57 14.25
CA PRO A 170 -1.02 16.55 13.85
C PRO A 170 0.02 17.05 12.84
N LEU A 171 -0.37 17.94 11.92
CA LEU A 171 0.53 18.49 10.91
C LEU A 171 1.62 19.37 11.54
N LEU A 172 1.30 20.07 12.64
CA LEU A 172 2.29 20.84 13.40
C LEU A 172 3.22 19.91 14.19
N ILE A 173 2.70 18.84 14.75
CA ILE A 173 3.51 17.82 15.44
C ILE A 173 4.54 17.24 14.47
N GLU A 174 4.10 16.74 13.33
CA GLU A 174 4.98 16.15 12.31
C GLU A 174 6.02 17.16 11.84
N ALA A 175 5.62 18.38 11.48
CA ALA A 175 6.52 19.41 10.98
C ALA A 175 7.60 19.81 12.01
N ASP A 176 7.25 19.93 13.29
CA ASP A 176 8.18 20.29 14.34
C ASP A 176 9.15 19.16 14.69
N LEU A 177 8.66 17.90 14.74
CA LEU A 177 9.52 16.72 14.91
C LEU A 177 10.48 16.55 13.74
N ARG A 178 9.99 16.72 12.50
CA ARG A 178 10.80 16.71 11.28
C ARG A 178 11.87 17.80 11.31
N GLY A 179 11.52 18.99 11.78
CA GLY A 179 12.48 20.10 11.97
C GLY A 179 13.62 19.76 12.94
N MET A 180 13.33 19.00 14.00
CA MET A 180 14.35 18.49 14.94
C MET A 180 15.23 17.42 14.29
N LEU A 181 14.64 16.49 13.51
CA LEU A 181 15.38 15.47 12.76
C LEU A 181 16.27 16.12 11.68
N ASP A 182 15.77 17.06 10.88
CA ASP A 182 16.55 17.82 9.90
C ASP A 182 17.78 18.50 10.53
N MET A 183 17.67 18.89 11.80
CA MET A 183 18.80 19.44 12.52
C MET A 183 19.83 18.35 12.83
N ALA A 184 19.40 17.17 13.27
CA ALA A 184 20.29 16.03 13.49
C ALA A 184 21.01 15.61 12.19
N GLU A 185 20.30 15.57 11.08
CA GLU A 185 20.88 15.30 9.75
C GLU A 185 21.95 16.33 9.35
N ARG A 186 21.68 17.61 9.60
CA ARG A 186 22.68 18.69 9.38
C ARG A 186 23.89 18.57 10.27
N MET A 187 23.76 18.03 11.49
CA MET A 187 24.88 17.73 12.38
C MET A 187 25.69 16.55 11.83
N ALA A 188 25.03 15.46 11.44
CA ALA A 188 25.66 14.30 10.82
C ALA A 188 26.43 14.68 9.52
N ALA A 189 25.83 15.53 8.67
CA ALA A 189 26.46 16.05 7.47
C ALA A 189 27.73 16.89 7.74
N LYS A 190 27.89 17.39 8.98
CA LYS A 190 29.10 18.08 9.46
C LYS A 190 30.02 17.16 10.30
N GLU A 191 29.75 15.85 10.28
CA GLU A 191 30.48 14.84 11.05
C GLU A 191 30.31 14.97 12.59
N ASP A 192 29.31 15.75 13.07
CA ASP A 192 28.93 15.81 14.48
C ASP A 192 27.96 14.67 14.82
N TRP A 193 28.48 13.43 14.75
CA TRP A 193 27.72 12.20 15.00
C TRP A 193 27.20 12.10 16.42
N PHE A 194 27.93 12.63 17.40
CA PHE A 194 27.49 12.65 18.78
C PHE A 194 26.29 13.58 18.99
N GLY A 195 26.34 14.78 18.40
CA GLY A 195 25.23 15.72 18.45
C GLY A 195 23.99 15.18 17.74
N ALA A 196 24.16 14.64 16.52
CA ALA A 196 23.10 14.02 15.75
C ALA A 196 22.42 12.86 16.52
N GLY A 197 23.22 11.92 17.00
CA GLY A 197 22.71 10.77 17.76
C GLY A 197 22.04 11.17 19.09
N THR A 198 22.49 12.26 19.75
CA THR A 198 21.85 12.77 20.97
C THR A 198 20.44 13.32 20.68
N VAL A 199 20.24 13.98 19.55
CA VAL A 199 18.92 14.47 19.12
C VAL A 199 18.00 13.30 18.78
N CYS A 200 18.47 12.35 17.96
CA CYS A 200 17.70 11.16 17.57
C CYS A 200 17.31 10.31 18.78
N HIS A 201 18.27 10.06 19.71
CA HIS A 201 18.00 9.38 20.96
C HIS A 201 16.90 10.06 21.78
N ALA A 202 16.97 11.39 21.92
CA ALA A 202 15.96 12.15 22.67
C ALA A 202 14.57 12.07 22.01
N LEU A 203 14.49 12.24 20.68
CA LEU A 203 13.26 12.12 19.91
C LEU A 203 12.66 10.73 20.03
N LEU A 204 13.43 9.71 19.69
CA LEU A 204 12.98 8.32 19.69
C LEU A 204 12.56 7.85 21.09
N SER A 205 13.28 8.27 22.13
CA SER A 205 12.91 7.95 23.52
C SER A 205 11.54 8.55 23.90
N VAL A 206 11.26 9.80 23.48
CA VAL A 206 9.96 10.44 23.76
C VAL A 206 8.86 9.79 22.94
N LEU A 207 9.07 9.60 21.64
CA LEU A 207 8.08 8.97 20.78
C LEU A 207 7.74 7.56 21.27
N SER A 208 8.73 6.75 21.65
CA SER A 208 8.49 5.38 22.16
C SER A 208 7.66 5.33 23.47
N SER A 209 7.69 6.41 24.27
CA SER A 209 6.91 6.50 25.52
C SER A 209 5.54 7.12 25.36
N GLU A 210 5.37 8.09 24.44
CA GLU A 210 4.17 8.92 24.35
C GLU A 210 3.29 8.60 23.12
N TYR A 211 3.79 7.82 22.15
CA TYR A 211 3.09 7.60 20.88
C TYR A 211 1.72 6.92 21.07
N GLU A 212 1.58 6.03 22.04
CA GLU A 212 0.30 5.36 22.35
C GLU A 212 -0.82 6.37 22.61
N ASP A 213 -0.49 7.49 23.27
CA ASP A 213 -1.46 8.55 23.60
C ASP A 213 -1.85 9.42 22.40
N ILE A 214 -1.01 9.45 21.35
CA ILE A 214 -1.21 10.33 20.18
C ILE A 214 -1.45 9.54 18.88
N GLN A 215 -1.37 8.21 18.87
CA GLN A 215 -1.52 7.40 17.66
C GLN A 215 -2.84 7.66 16.89
N PHE A 216 -3.91 8.03 17.61
CA PHE A 216 -5.19 8.35 16.99
C PHE A 216 -5.17 9.64 16.16
N MET A 217 -4.14 10.49 16.33
CA MET A 217 -3.92 11.69 15.55
C MET A 217 -3.04 11.44 14.33
N ASP A 218 -2.30 10.33 14.31
CA ASP A 218 -1.35 9.95 13.26
C ASP A 218 -2.00 8.97 12.24
N GLU A 219 -3.13 9.39 11.64
CA GLU A 219 -3.90 8.54 10.71
C GLU A 219 -3.09 8.10 9.48
N GLU A 220 -2.15 8.92 9.02
CA GLU A 220 -1.29 8.65 7.85
C GLU A 220 0.05 8.00 8.22
N GLY A 221 0.40 7.92 9.51
CA GLY A 221 1.64 7.34 10.01
C GLY A 221 2.88 8.24 9.88
N ASP A 222 2.70 9.54 9.65
CA ASP A 222 3.81 10.48 9.40
C ASP A 222 4.72 10.65 10.64
N ILE A 223 4.16 10.58 11.86
CA ILE A 223 4.94 10.64 13.10
C ILE A 223 5.73 9.34 13.31
N ALA A 224 5.12 8.19 12.99
CA ALA A 224 5.80 6.89 13.04
C ALA A 224 6.99 6.84 12.06
N VAL A 225 6.86 7.45 10.87
CA VAL A 225 7.96 7.59 9.91
C VAL A 225 9.12 8.41 10.50
N VAL A 226 8.85 9.52 11.21
CA VAL A 226 9.91 10.28 11.89
C VAL A 226 10.64 9.42 12.92
N ALA A 227 9.95 8.53 13.64
CA ALA A 227 10.60 7.60 14.56
C ALA A 227 11.51 6.60 13.83
N GLY A 228 11.09 6.10 12.67
CA GLY A 228 11.91 5.25 11.79
C GLY A 228 13.16 5.95 11.29
N ASP A 229 13.01 7.17 10.76
CA ASP A 229 14.14 7.99 10.30
C ASP A 229 15.13 8.32 11.44
N CYS A 230 14.63 8.55 12.67
CA CYS A 230 15.47 8.70 13.86
C CYS A 230 16.26 7.41 14.18
N ALA A 231 15.64 6.25 14.03
CA ALA A 231 16.31 4.97 14.27
C ALA A 231 17.42 4.71 13.24
N GLU A 232 17.15 5.01 11.96
CA GLU A 232 18.13 4.87 10.87
C GLU A 232 19.34 5.79 11.10
N LEU A 233 19.12 7.09 11.35
CA LEU A 233 20.19 8.04 11.60
C LEU A 233 20.97 7.69 12.89
N LEU A 234 20.31 7.14 13.91
CA LEU A 234 20.97 6.66 15.12
C LEU A 234 21.89 5.47 14.81
N GLY A 235 21.52 4.61 13.86
CA GLY A 235 22.34 3.54 13.32
C GLY A 235 23.62 4.09 12.64
N GLU A 236 23.48 5.11 11.79
CA GLU A 236 24.64 5.78 11.19
C GLU A 236 25.56 6.41 12.27
N CYS A 237 24.98 7.01 13.30
CA CYS A 237 25.75 7.57 14.41
C CYS A 237 26.50 6.48 15.21
N LEU A 238 25.92 5.31 15.38
CA LEU A 238 26.58 4.14 15.99
C LEU A 238 27.73 3.59 15.13
N ALA A 239 27.59 3.64 13.81
CA ALA A 239 28.60 3.18 12.86
C ALA A 239 29.80 4.13 12.74
N GLN A 240 29.53 5.42 12.63
CA GLN A 240 30.52 6.45 12.30
C GLN A 240 31.04 7.19 13.54
N GLY A 241 30.22 7.27 14.58
CA GLY A 241 30.51 8.04 15.77
C GLY A 241 31.53 7.36 16.69
N ARG A 242 32.45 8.16 17.27
CA ARG A 242 33.27 7.72 18.38
C ARG A 242 32.57 8.09 19.70
N VAL A 243 31.57 7.30 20.08
CA VAL A 243 30.82 7.49 21.31
C VAL A 243 31.35 6.57 22.43
N ASP A 244 31.28 7.04 23.67
CA ASP A 244 31.67 6.20 24.79
C ASP A 244 30.69 5.04 25.02
N ALA A 245 31.15 4.01 25.75
CA ALA A 245 30.39 2.77 25.96
C ALA A 245 29.06 2.97 26.70
N ARG A 246 28.94 4.06 27.50
CA ARG A 246 27.68 4.37 28.19
C ARG A 246 26.65 4.93 27.22
N THR A 247 27.04 5.95 26.46
CA THR A 247 26.19 6.59 25.44
C THR A 247 25.74 5.57 24.41
N ARG A 248 26.66 4.71 23.95
CA ARG A 248 26.35 3.64 23.00
C ARG A 248 25.27 2.69 23.52
N ARG A 249 25.37 2.27 24.78
CA ARG A 249 24.36 1.42 25.41
C ARG A 249 23.02 2.12 25.57
N GLU A 250 23.01 3.40 25.96
CA GLU A 250 21.79 4.21 26.07
C GLU A 250 21.06 4.32 24.71
N TRP A 251 21.80 4.49 23.60
CA TRP A 251 21.21 4.54 22.26
C TRP A 251 20.65 3.19 21.82
N LEU A 252 21.36 2.09 22.01
CA LEU A 252 20.88 0.75 21.72
C LEU A 252 19.64 0.37 22.55
N GLN A 253 19.60 0.77 23.82
CA GLN A 253 18.40 0.58 24.66
C GLN A 253 17.21 1.38 24.13
N THR A 254 17.44 2.60 23.63
CA THR A 254 16.36 3.41 23.03
C THR A 254 15.80 2.77 21.76
N LEU A 255 16.66 2.21 20.91
CA LEU A 255 16.22 1.45 19.74
C LEU A 255 15.40 0.23 20.15
N LEU A 256 15.82 -0.49 21.21
CA LEU A 256 15.05 -1.62 21.71
C LEU A 256 13.70 -1.18 22.28
N GLU A 257 13.63 -0.09 23.06
CA GLU A 257 12.34 0.39 23.59
C GLU A 257 11.40 0.86 22.46
N ALA A 258 11.93 1.36 21.35
CA ALA A 258 11.14 1.70 20.18
C ALA A 258 10.54 0.44 19.51
N GLU A 259 11.31 -0.61 19.32
CA GLU A 259 10.83 -1.91 18.83
C GLU A 259 9.80 -2.54 19.79
N LEU A 260 10.06 -2.47 21.11
CA LEU A 260 9.10 -2.94 22.10
C LEU A 260 7.81 -2.10 22.12
N ALA A 261 7.90 -0.80 21.79
CA ALA A 261 6.72 0.04 21.61
C ALA A 261 5.89 -0.39 20.40
N ASP A 262 6.53 -0.67 19.25
CA ASP A 262 5.84 -1.20 18.08
C ASP A 262 5.11 -2.50 18.40
N ILE A 263 5.77 -3.43 19.08
CA ILE A 263 5.15 -4.69 19.53
C ILE A 263 3.99 -4.44 20.49
N ARG A 264 4.05 -3.45 21.39
CA ARG A 264 2.91 -3.09 22.27
C ARG A 264 1.73 -2.56 21.48
N LEU A 265 1.99 -1.74 20.47
CA LEU A 265 0.99 -1.12 19.59
C LEU A 265 0.36 -2.10 18.59
N GLY A 266 0.90 -3.30 18.44
CA GLY A 266 0.33 -4.34 17.58
C GLY A 266 1.03 -4.49 16.22
N GLY A 267 2.24 -3.94 16.05
CA GLY A 267 3.01 -4.02 14.81
C GLY A 267 2.47 -3.06 13.75
N ILE A 268 2.57 -1.79 14.02
CA ILE A 268 2.10 -0.70 13.13
C ILE A 268 3.24 -0.09 12.33
N ASP A 269 4.42 -0.75 12.32
CA ASP A 269 5.66 -0.27 11.72
C ASP A 269 6.19 1.03 12.38
N PHE A 270 5.92 1.22 13.67
CA PHE A 270 6.48 2.30 14.46
C PHE A 270 8.00 2.12 14.59
N ALA A 271 8.77 3.18 14.31
CA ALA A 271 10.24 3.13 14.30
C ALA A 271 10.83 1.98 13.46
N SER A 272 10.27 1.75 12.28
CA SER A 272 10.68 0.69 11.36
C SER A 272 12.20 0.66 11.18
N GLY A 273 12.81 -0.53 11.29
CA GLY A 273 14.26 -0.72 11.17
C GLY A 273 15.05 -0.61 12.50
N ALA A 274 14.43 -0.21 13.61
CA ALA A 274 15.14 -0.07 14.88
C ALA A 274 15.83 -1.36 15.33
N PHE A 275 15.18 -2.51 15.15
CA PHE A 275 15.78 -3.81 15.49
C PHE A 275 16.89 -4.21 14.51
N ASP A 276 16.80 -3.88 13.25
CA ASP A 276 17.84 -4.14 12.25
C ASP A 276 19.12 -3.37 12.60
N VAL A 277 19.00 -2.13 13.08
CA VAL A 277 20.13 -1.34 13.59
C VAL A 277 20.78 -2.04 14.81
N ILE A 278 19.97 -2.55 15.74
CA ILE A 278 20.50 -3.33 16.88
C ILE A 278 21.25 -4.57 16.38
N LEU A 279 20.65 -5.32 15.47
CA LEU A 279 21.28 -6.50 14.87
C LEU A 279 22.63 -6.17 14.22
N GLU A 280 22.74 -5.02 13.55
CA GLU A 280 23.94 -4.63 12.82
C GLU A 280 25.06 -4.14 13.75
N HIS A 281 24.72 -3.39 14.79
CA HIS A 281 25.69 -2.60 15.53
C HIS A 281 25.95 -3.08 16.97
N ALA A 282 25.06 -3.85 17.59
CA ALA A 282 25.26 -4.29 18.96
C ALA A 282 26.39 -5.33 19.06
N THR A 283 27.24 -5.17 20.06
CA THR A 283 28.22 -6.18 20.45
C THR A 283 27.59 -7.27 21.33
N GLU A 284 28.29 -8.38 21.53
CA GLU A 284 27.84 -9.49 22.39
C GLU A 284 27.55 -9.05 23.83
N GLU A 285 28.40 -8.17 24.36
CA GLU A 285 28.24 -7.65 25.75
C GLU A 285 27.00 -6.73 25.83
N GLU A 286 26.79 -5.89 24.81
CA GLU A 286 25.62 -5.01 24.74
C GLU A 286 24.35 -5.83 24.55
N TRP A 287 24.38 -6.86 23.69
CA TRP A 287 23.26 -7.75 23.46
C TRP A 287 22.79 -8.47 24.72
N THR A 288 23.70 -8.89 25.59
CA THR A 288 23.33 -9.56 26.83
C THR A 288 22.34 -8.73 27.66
N VAL A 289 22.57 -7.43 27.76
CA VAL A 289 21.67 -6.52 28.47
C VAL A 289 20.32 -6.32 27.73
N LEU A 290 20.39 -6.24 26.40
CA LEU A 290 19.17 -6.11 25.58
C LEU A 290 18.33 -7.38 25.64
N GLU A 291 18.96 -8.56 25.61
CA GLU A 291 18.29 -9.85 25.75
C GLU A 291 17.54 -9.99 27.07
N GLU A 292 18.14 -9.58 28.20
CA GLU A 292 17.47 -9.57 29.50
C GLU A 292 16.19 -8.74 29.44
N ARG A 293 16.25 -7.56 28.82
CA ARG A 293 15.08 -6.67 28.65
C ARG A 293 13.99 -7.27 27.75
N ILE A 294 14.38 -7.96 26.65
CA ILE A 294 13.44 -8.68 25.77
C ILE A 294 12.75 -9.81 26.56
N ARG A 295 13.49 -10.57 27.36
CA ARG A 295 12.94 -11.65 28.20
C ARG A 295 11.98 -11.13 29.27
N GLU A 296 12.27 -9.99 29.88
CA GLU A 296 11.33 -9.32 30.79
C GLU A 296 10.02 -8.96 30.13
N ALA A 297 10.07 -8.44 28.89
CA ALA A 297 8.89 -8.07 28.11
C ALA A 297 7.99 -9.27 27.74
N MET A 298 8.50 -10.52 27.83
CA MET A 298 7.71 -11.72 27.56
C MET A 298 6.69 -12.03 28.68
N GLY A 299 6.89 -11.55 29.91
CA GLY A 299 6.09 -11.93 31.07
C GLY A 299 4.60 -11.60 30.98
N GLU A 300 4.23 -10.56 30.23
CA GLU A 300 2.85 -10.05 30.08
C GLU A 300 2.34 -10.11 28.62
N SER A 301 2.97 -10.91 27.75
CA SER A 301 2.69 -10.91 26.33
C SER A 301 1.64 -11.94 25.91
N ASN A 302 0.77 -11.58 24.96
CA ASN A 302 -0.07 -12.54 24.24
C ASN A 302 0.79 -13.34 23.23
N ASP A 303 0.21 -14.38 22.61
CA ASP A 303 0.93 -15.26 21.68
C ASP A 303 1.64 -14.50 20.55
N TRP A 304 1.00 -13.48 19.97
CA TRP A 304 1.60 -12.68 18.89
C TRP A 304 2.81 -11.87 19.38
N LYS A 305 2.66 -11.16 20.50
CA LYS A 305 3.77 -10.38 21.10
C LYS A 305 4.94 -11.29 21.46
N LYS A 306 4.60 -12.45 22.05
CA LYS A 306 5.61 -13.47 22.40
C LYS A 306 6.35 -13.97 21.15
N GLU A 307 5.63 -14.18 20.05
CA GLU A 307 6.23 -14.58 18.77
C GLU A 307 7.24 -13.56 18.26
N MET A 308 6.91 -12.25 18.32
CA MET A 308 7.82 -11.18 17.91
C MET A 308 9.08 -11.15 18.78
N LEU A 309 8.93 -11.22 20.11
CA LEU A 309 10.04 -11.22 21.05
C LEU A 309 10.96 -12.44 20.86
N VAL A 310 10.40 -13.63 20.65
CA VAL A 310 11.18 -14.84 20.34
C VAL A 310 11.90 -14.68 19.01
N ARG A 311 11.27 -14.09 18.00
CA ARG A 311 11.90 -13.81 16.70
C ARG A 311 13.14 -12.92 16.87
N MET A 312 13.08 -11.88 17.69
CA MET A 312 14.24 -11.02 17.98
C MET A 312 15.43 -11.83 18.53
N LEU A 313 15.17 -12.68 19.54
CA LEU A 313 16.22 -13.52 20.13
C LEU A 313 16.82 -14.51 19.11
N VAL A 314 15.96 -15.13 18.31
CA VAL A 314 16.37 -16.08 17.27
C VAL A 314 17.19 -15.38 16.18
N SER A 315 16.73 -14.21 15.69
CA SER A 315 17.43 -13.45 14.65
C SER A 315 18.85 -13.07 15.07
N TRP A 316 19.04 -12.67 16.32
CA TRP A 316 20.39 -12.41 16.84
C TRP A 316 21.29 -13.65 16.81
N ARG A 317 20.79 -14.81 17.26
CA ARG A 317 21.55 -16.07 17.26
C ARG A 317 21.88 -16.53 15.84
N GLU A 318 20.91 -16.45 14.93
CA GLU A 318 21.08 -16.83 13.51
C GLU A 318 22.14 -15.95 12.83
N LYS A 319 22.07 -14.62 13.03
CA LYS A 319 23.05 -13.68 12.47
C LYS A 319 24.49 -14.00 12.89
N HIS A 320 24.67 -14.49 14.11
CA HIS A 320 25.98 -14.88 14.65
C HIS A 320 26.35 -16.36 14.44
N GLY A 321 25.58 -17.07 13.57
CA GLY A 321 25.86 -18.49 13.24
C GLY A 321 25.57 -19.47 14.35
N ARG A 322 24.81 -19.07 15.39
CA ARG A 322 24.51 -19.89 16.58
C ARG A 322 23.17 -20.62 16.41
N HIS A 323 23.08 -21.47 15.40
CA HIS A 323 21.81 -22.14 15.04
C HIS A 323 21.30 -23.07 16.14
N GLU A 324 22.17 -23.76 16.88
CA GLU A 324 21.77 -24.63 17.98
C GLU A 324 21.10 -23.83 19.10
N GLU A 325 21.71 -22.70 19.51
CA GLU A 325 21.15 -21.82 20.54
C GLU A 325 19.83 -21.20 20.10
N ALA A 326 19.70 -20.82 18.81
CA ALA A 326 18.44 -20.35 18.23
C ALA A 326 17.35 -21.43 18.35
N GLY A 327 17.70 -22.70 18.07
CA GLY A 327 16.79 -23.83 18.23
C GLY A 327 16.39 -24.07 19.68
N ASP A 328 17.31 -23.86 20.64
CA ASP A 328 17.02 -23.96 22.06
C ASP A 328 16.01 -22.90 22.50
N ILE A 329 16.20 -21.64 22.06
CA ILE A 329 15.28 -20.55 22.31
C ILE A 329 13.89 -20.88 21.77
N VAL A 330 13.78 -21.38 20.53
CA VAL A 330 12.48 -21.74 19.94
C VAL A 330 11.84 -22.91 20.70
N ARG A 331 12.60 -23.90 21.13
CA ARG A 331 12.07 -25.02 21.90
C ARG A 331 11.55 -24.59 23.27
N GLU A 332 12.28 -23.70 23.96
CA GLU A 332 11.94 -23.25 25.31
C GLU A 332 10.81 -22.21 25.30
N LEU A 333 10.95 -21.16 24.49
CA LEU A 333 10.13 -19.95 24.54
C LEU A 333 9.15 -19.84 23.39
N GLY A 334 9.38 -20.51 22.25
CA GLY A 334 8.60 -20.38 21.05
C GLY A 334 7.14 -20.79 21.18
N THR A 335 6.28 -20.18 20.42
CA THR A 335 4.88 -20.63 20.23
C THR A 335 4.85 -22.00 19.53
N PRO A 336 3.76 -22.74 19.62
CA PRO A 336 3.62 -23.99 18.85
C PRO A 336 3.89 -23.80 17.36
N GLU A 337 3.47 -22.67 16.78
CA GLU A 337 3.72 -22.30 15.39
C GLU A 337 5.23 -22.17 15.10
N GLN A 338 5.94 -21.41 15.90
CA GLN A 338 7.37 -21.23 15.74
C GLN A 338 8.14 -22.54 15.89
N ARG A 339 7.79 -23.36 16.89
CA ARG A 339 8.39 -24.69 17.09
C ARG A 339 8.17 -25.61 15.90
N MET A 340 6.96 -25.63 15.37
CA MET A 340 6.58 -26.44 14.23
C MET A 340 7.39 -26.06 12.99
N LEU A 341 7.43 -24.78 12.64
CA LEU A 341 8.18 -24.30 11.47
C LEU A 341 9.70 -24.49 11.64
N TRP A 342 10.20 -24.29 12.85
CA TRP A 342 11.61 -24.55 13.15
C TRP A 342 11.99 -26.03 12.94
N LEU A 343 11.15 -26.96 13.40
CA LEU A 343 11.38 -28.40 13.24
C LEU A 343 11.43 -28.83 11.76
N VAL A 344 10.65 -28.19 10.89
CA VAL A 344 10.76 -28.45 9.44
C VAL A 344 12.14 -28.04 8.93
N ARG A 345 12.62 -26.86 9.30
CA ARG A 345 13.95 -26.34 8.93
C ARG A 345 15.09 -27.19 9.52
N ASP A 346 14.88 -27.74 10.73
CA ASP A 346 15.82 -28.64 11.41
C ASP A 346 15.79 -30.09 10.90
N GLY A 347 15.03 -30.38 9.82
CA GLY A 347 14.93 -31.72 9.20
C GLY A 347 14.16 -32.74 10.04
N LYS A 348 13.24 -32.29 10.91
CA LYS A 348 12.38 -33.12 11.78
C LYS A 348 10.89 -33.00 11.42
N PRO A 349 10.49 -33.31 10.18
CA PRO A 349 9.13 -33.09 9.70
C PRO A 349 8.07 -33.89 10.47
N ALA A 350 8.39 -35.08 10.98
CA ALA A 350 7.45 -35.88 11.75
C ALA A 350 7.10 -35.23 13.10
N GLU A 351 8.08 -34.61 13.77
CA GLU A 351 7.84 -33.88 15.01
C GLU A 351 7.02 -32.60 14.75
N ALA A 352 7.30 -31.89 13.64
CA ALA A 352 6.53 -30.72 13.22
C ALA A 352 5.05 -31.07 13.02
N VAL A 353 4.76 -32.16 12.31
CA VAL A 353 3.39 -32.66 12.10
C VAL A 353 2.72 -33.06 13.42
N ALA A 354 3.47 -33.62 14.38
CA ALA A 354 2.92 -33.96 15.69
C ALA A 354 2.47 -32.70 16.47
N ILE A 355 3.30 -31.63 16.46
CA ILE A 355 2.92 -30.35 17.07
C ILE A 355 1.68 -29.77 16.35
N ALA A 356 1.64 -29.79 15.02
CA ALA A 356 0.50 -29.31 14.26
C ALA A 356 -0.81 -29.99 14.66
N ARG A 357 -0.79 -31.33 14.79
CA ARG A 357 -1.96 -32.11 15.24
C ARG A 357 -2.40 -31.81 16.66
N GLN A 358 -1.46 -31.48 17.53
CA GLN A 358 -1.75 -31.21 18.95
C GLN A 358 -2.26 -29.80 19.20
N HIS A 359 -1.77 -28.78 18.45
CA HIS A 359 -1.93 -27.39 18.83
C HIS A 359 -2.45 -26.44 17.74
N CYS A 360 -2.56 -26.89 16.48
CA CYS A 360 -2.79 -25.97 15.36
C CYS A 360 -3.97 -26.36 14.44
N LEU A 361 -4.75 -27.37 14.79
CA LEU A 361 -5.84 -27.85 13.92
C LEU A 361 -6.96 -26.83 13.72
N ASP A 362 -7.11 -25.89 14.64
CA ASP A 362 -8.05 -24.77 14.56
C ASP A 362 -7.58 -23.64 13.62
N LYS A 363 -6.35 -23.75 13.07
CA LYS A 363 -5.71 -22.74 12.21
C LYS A 363 -5.44 -23.28 10.79
N PRO A 364 -6.45 -23.43 9.92
CA PRO A 364 -6.28 -24.04 8.61
C PRO A 364 -5.22 -23.37 7.72
N GLY A 365 -5.09 -22.05 7.81
CA GLY A 365 -4.06 -21.29 7.08
C GLY A 365 -2.64 -21.67 7.50
N LEU A 366 -2.43 -21.92 8.78
CA LEU A 366 -1.15 -22.35 9.30
C LEU A 366 -0.81 -23.79 8.89
N ILE A 367 -1.80 -24.67 8.91
CA ILE A 367 -1.62 -26.07 8.45
C ILE A 367 -1.25 -26.14 6.98
N THR A 368 -1.91 -25.33 6.12
CA THR A 368 -1.54 -25.28 4.68
C THR A 368 -0.17 -24.67 4.45
N ARG A 369 0.23 -23.67 5.27
CA ARG A 369 1.59 -23.14 5.25
C ARG A 369 2.62 -24.21 5.64
N LEU A 370 2.37 -24.95 6.74
CA LEU A 370 3.22 -26.07 7.12
C LEU A 370 3.38 -27.08 5.99
N ALA A 371 2.30 -27.42 5.30
CA ALA A 371 2.35 -28.35 4.17
C ALA A 371 3.25 -27.83 3.04
N GLY A 372 3.23 -26.54 2.74
CA GLY A 372 4.15 -25.89 1.80
C GLY A 372 5.60 -26.03 2.23
N GLU A 373 5.92 -25.66 3.46
CA GLU A 373 7.27 -25.77 4.05
C GLU A 373 7.78 -27.22 4.04
N LEU A 374 6.90 -28.19 4.35
CA LEU A 374 7.23 -29.62 4.29
C LEU A 374 7.59 -30.06 2.86
N VAL A 375 6.85 -29.59 1.84
CA VAL A 375 7.15 -29.89 0.45
C VAL A 375 8.49 -29.31 0.03
N GLU A 376 8.77 -28.07 0.38
CA GLU A 376 10.04 -27.41 0.10
C GLU A 376 11.22 -28.10 0.80
N ALA A 377 11.02 -28.57 2.04
CA ALA A 377 12.00 -29.36 2.78
C ALA A 377 12.15 -30.81 2.28
N GLY A 378 11.42 -31.23 1.24
CA GLY A 378 11.46 -32.59 0.69
C GLY A 378 10.60 -33.62 1.42
N ALA A 379 9.84 -33.24 2.43
CA ALA A 379 8.97 -34.09 3.26
C ALA A 379 7.54 -34.17 2.69
N ARG A 380 7.41 -34.42 1.38
CA ARG A 380 6.15 -34.38 0.63
C ARG A 380 5.10 -35.35 1.14
N GLU A 381 5.53 -36.55 1.51
CA GLU A 381 4.63 -37.61 1.99
C GLU A 381 3.92 -37.17 3.28
N GLN A 382 4.65 -36.54 4.20
CA GLN A 382 4.09 -36.04 5.45
C GLN A 382 3.07 -34.91 5.20
N ALA A 383 3.36 -33.98 4.27
CA ALA A 383 2.46 -32.91 3.89
C ALA A 383 1.14 -33.45 3.32
N VAL A 384 1.25 -34.34 2.33
CA VAL A 384 0.08 -34.94 1.64
C VAL A 384 -0.73 -35.80 2.60
N THR A 385 -0.08 -36.61 3.45
CA THR A 385 -0.77 -37.44 4.43
C THR A 385 -1.55 -36.59 5.43
N LEU A 386 -0.90 -35.59 6.02
CA LEU A 386 -1.55 -34.67 6.96
C LEU A 386 -2.80 -34.01 6.35
N LEU A 387 -2.64 -33.41 5.17
CA LEU A 387 -3.76 -32.71 4.55
C LEU A 387 -4.85 -33.64 4.04
N THR A 388 -4.51 -34.85 3.58
CA THR A 388 -5.49 -35.85 3.17
C THR A 388 -6.36 -36.29 4.35
N GLU A 389 -5.74 -36.60 5.49
CA GLU A 389 -6.46 -36.96 6.71
C GLU A 389 -7.42 -35.84 7.15
N LEU A 390 -6.92 -34.59 7.18
CA LEU A 390 -7.73 -33.43 7.57
C LEU A 390 -8.82 -33.10 6.55
N ALA A 391 -8.55 -33.27 5.26
CA ALA A 391 -9.53 -33.06 4.21
C ALA A 391 -10.62 -34.14 4.20
N GLU A 392 -10.33 -35.37 4.59
CA GLU A 392 -11.29 -36.50 4.65
C GLU A 392 -12.00 -36.57 6.02
N GLY A 393 -11.52 -35.84 7.02
CA GLY A 393 -12.11 -35.78 8.36
C GLY A 393 -13.45 -35.06 8.41
N ALA A 394 -14.16 -35.17 9.56
CA ALA A 394 -15.47 -34.56 9.77
C ALA A 394 -15.42 -33.02 9.73
N ASP A 395 -14.33 -32.42 10.23
CA ASP A 395 -14.12 -30.97 10.28
C ASP A 395 -13.27 -30.47 9.10
N SER A 396 -13.49 -31.05 7.91
CA SER A 396 -12.74 -30.70 6.71
C SER A 396 -12.87 -29.23 6.33
N HIS A 397 -11.74 -28.55 6.20
CA HIS A 397 -11.70 -27.16 5.75
C HIS A 397 -11.38 -27.10 4.24
N TRP A 398 -12.05 -26.21 3.52
CA TRP A 398 -11.90 -26.06 2.06
C TRP A 398 -10.44 -25.80 1.61
N ARG A 399 -9.61 -25.12 2.42
CA ARG A 399 -8.20 -24.85 2.13
C ARG A 399 -7.36 -26.12 1.98
N TYR A 400 -7.68 -27.20 2.73
CA TYR A 400 -6.96 -28.45 2.62
C TYR A 400 -7.24 -29.14 1.27
N VAL A 401 -8.51 -29.08 0.87
CA VAL A 401 -8.97 -29.67 -0.39
C VAL A 401 -8.38 -28.91 -1.58
N GLU A 402 -8.37 -27.58 -1.52
CA GLU A 402 -7.81 -26.72 -2.56
C GLU A 402 -6.28 -26.92 -2.68
N TRP A 403 -5.57 -26.97 -1.56
CA TRP A 403 -4.13 -27.22 -1.55
C TRP A 403 -3.78 -28.58 -2.17
N LEU A 404 -4.53 -29.66 -1.84
CA LEU A 404 -4.32 -30.99 -2.40
C LEU A 404 -4.60 -31.01 -3.90
N ALA A 405 -5.66 -30.34 -4.37
CA ALA A 405 -5.98 -30.24 -5.79
C ALA A 405 -4.84 -29.57 -6.57
N GLU A 406 -4.35 -28.44 -6.05
CA GLU A 406 -3.24 -27.69 -6.66
C GLU A 406 -1.93 -28.48 -6.62
N TYR A 407 -1.62 -29.11 -5.49
CA TYR A 407 -0.42 -29.94 -5.33
C TYR A 407 -0.36 -31.04 -6.37
N TYR A 408 -1.42 -31.85 -6.54
CA TYR A 408 -1.44 -32.94 -7.50
C TYR A 408 -1.47 -32.46 -8.95
N LEU A 409 -2.12 -31.32 -9.21
CA LEU A 409 -2.11 -30.69 -10.54
C LEU A 409 -0.69 -30.29 -10.97
N VAL A 410 0.06 -29.62 -10.08
CA VAL A 410 1.44 -29.18 -10.34
C VAL A 410 2.39 -30.38 -10.53
N HIS A 411 2.15 -31.47 -9.81
CA HIS A 411 2.98 -32.68 -9.91
C HIS A 411 2.56 -33.66 -10.99
N GLY A 412 1.51 -33.33 -11.76
CA GLY A 412 1.07 -34.14 -12.92
C GLY A 412 0.33 -35.44 -12.57
N ASP A 413 -0.07 -35.60 -11.31
CA ASP A 413 -0.95 -36.72 -10.92
C ASP A 413 -2.41 -36.32 -11.19
N TRP A 414 -2.81 -36.52 -12.43
CA TRP A 414 -4.12 -36.10 -12.94
C TRP A 414 -5.30 -36.80 -12.27
N GLU A 415 -5.14 -38.06 -11.86
CA GLU A 415 -6.21 -38.82 -11.20
C GLU A 415 -6.48 -38.29 -9.79
N ALA A 416 -5.40 -38.06 -9.00
CA ALA A 416 -5.51 -37.46 -7.69
C ALA A 416 -5.98 -36.01 -7.79
N ALA A 417 -5.47 -35.25 -8.76
CA ALA A 417 -5.93 -33.86 -9.02
C ALA A 417 -7.44 -33.83 -9.33
N LEU A 418 -7.94 -34.75 -10.14
CA LEU A 418 -9.37 -34.86 -10.45
C LEU A 418 -10.21 -35.14 -9.20
N LYS A 419 -9.77 -36.09 -8.36
CA LYS A 419 -10.44 -36.41 -7.08
C LYS A 419 -10.64 -35.16 -6.25
N TRP A 420 -9.58 -34.40 -6.05
CA TRP A 420 -9.61 -33.23 -5.18
C TRP A 420 -10.27 -32.01 -5.83
N GLN A 421 -10.03 -31.75 -7.11
CA GLN A 421 -10.67 -30.64 -7.84
C GLN A 421 -12.19 -30.78 -7.93
N ARG A 422 -12.68 -32.02 -8.09
CA ARG A 422 -14.11 -32.29 -7.99
C ARG A 422 -14.67 -31.90 -6.63
N ARG A 423 -13.95 -32.21 -5.56
CA ARG A 423 -14.35 -31.81 -4.20
C ARG A 423 -14.28 -30.32 -3.98
N VAL A 424 -13.25 -29.62 -4.52
CA VAL A 424 -13.16 -28.15 -4.53
C VAL A 424 -14.42 -27.56 -5.16
N PHE A 425 -14.80 -28.04 -6.34
CA PHE A 425 -16.00 -27.54 -7.03
C PHE A 425 -17.28 -27.78 -6.23
N LEU A 426 -17.46 -28.97 -5.67
CA LEU A 426 -18.68 -29.30 -4.90
C LEU A 426 -18.77 -28.53 -3.57
N GLN A 427 -17.66 -28.21 -2.92
CA GLN A 427 -17.64 -27.44 -1.67
C GLN A 427 -17.79 -25.93 -1.90
N ASN A 428 -17.26 -25.41 -3.01
CA ASN A 428 -17.29 -23.99 -3.34
C ASN A 428 -17.52 -23.79 -4.84
N PRO A 429 -18.77 -23.97 -5.30
CA PRO A 429 -19.10 -23.93 -6.72
C PRO A 429 -18.87 -22.55 -7.33
N ARG A 430 -17.88 -22.45 -8.22
CA ARG A 430 -17.55 -21.25 -9.00
C ARG A 430 -17.15 -21.64 -10.41
N VAL A 431 -17.35 -20.74 -11.36
CA VAL A 431 -16.93 -20.97 -12.75
C VAL A 431 -15.43 -21.26 -12.85
N LYS A 432 -14.58 -20.62 -12.03
CA LYS A 432 -13.15 -20.90 -12.02
C LYS A 432 -12.85 -22.36 -11.65
N SER A 433 -13.40 -22.86 -10.54
CA SER A 433 -13.19 -24.25 -10.12
C SER A 433 -13.78 -25.27 -11.10
N PHE A 434 -14.82 -24.90 -11.86
CA PHE A 434 -15.36 -25.68 -12.96
C PHE A 434 -14.40 -25.73 -14.16
N ILE A 435 -13.79 -24.62 -14.54
CA ILE A 435 -12.79 -24.56 -15.62
C ILE A 435 -11.58 -25.44 -15.29
N ASP A 436 -11.09 -25.37 -14.05
CA ASP A 436 -9.99 -26.21 -13.59
C ASP A 436 -10.36 -27.70 -13.64
N LEU A 437 -11.59 -28.05 -13.23
CA LEU A 437 -12.14 -29.39 -13.30
C LEU A 437 -12.26 -29.88 -14.77
N GLU A 438 -12.75 -29.04 -15.66
CA GLU A 438 -12.83 -29.28 -17.10
C GLU A 438 -11.46 -29.60 -17.69
N TYR A 439 -10.47 -28.77 -17.38
CA TYR A 439 -9.09 -28.93 -17.85
C TYR A 439 -8.51 -30.29 -17.46
N ILE A 440 -8.60 -30.65 -16.17
CA ILE A 440 -8.08 -31.92 -15.65
C ILE A 440 -8.83 -33.10 -16.26
N SER A 441 -10.16 -33.05 -16.31
CA SER A 441 -11.02 -34.12 -16.82
C SER A 441 -10.83 -34.38 -18.33
N LYS A 442 -10.58 -33.30 -19.10
CA LYS A 442 -10.24 -33.41 -20.53
C LYS A 442 -8.88 -34.08 -20.75
N LYS A 443 -7.89 -33.83 -19.89
CA LYS A 443 -6.60 -34.51 -19.92
C LYS A 443 -6.74 -36.03 -19.72
N LEU A 444 -7.68 -36.45 -18.88
CA LEU A 444 -7.99 -37.86 -18.61
C LEU A 444 -9.01 -38.46 -19.58
N GLY A 445 -9.63 -37.67 -20.46
CA GLY A 445 -10.64 -38.15 -21.40
C GLY A 445 -12.00 -38.50 -20.76
N VAL A 446 -12.29 -38.02 -19.56
CA VAL A 446 -13.49 -38.32 -18.75
C VAL A 446 -14.44 -37.14 -18.59
N TRP A 447 -14.25 -36.06 -19.35
CA TRP A 447 -14.97 -34.79 -19.14
C TRP A 447 -16.48 -34.93 -19.16
N GLU A 448 -17.06 -35.60 -20.17
CA GLU A 448 -18.52 -35.68 -20.32
C GLU A 448 -19.18 -36.37 -19.11
N GLN A 449 -18.54 -37.41 -18.58
CA GLN A 449 -19.01 -38.08 -17.38
C GLN A 449 -18.93 -37.18 -16.16
N VAL A 450 -17.77 -36.57 -15.90
CA VAL A 450 -17.54 -35.69 -14.73
C VAL A 450 -18.46 -34.49 -14.78
N ARG A 451 -18.59 -33.85 -15.95
CA ARG A 451 -19.50 -32.73 -16.17
C ARG A 451 -20.94 -33.07 -15.78
N SER A 452 -21.44 -34.20 -16.32
CA SER A 452 -22.80 -34.65 -16.03
C SER A 452 -22.99 -34.93 -14.54
N GLU A 453 -22.05 -35.60 -13.89
CA GLU A 453 -22.13 -35.89 -12.45
C GLU A 453 -22.16 -34.65 -11.59
N VAL A 454 -21.29 -33.65 -11.81
CA VAL A 454 -21.20 -32.47 -10.94
C VAL A 454 -22.35 -31.51 -11.18
N LEU A 455 -22.84 -31.34 -12.41
CA LEU A 455 -23.93 -30.40 -12.70
C LEU A 455 -25.31 -30.92 -12.26
N HIS A 456 -25.50 -32.25 -12.14
CA HIS A 456 -26.76 -32.83 -11.63
C HIS A 456 -26.73 -33.11 -10.12
N THR A 457 -25.73 -32.57 -9.40
CA THR A 457 -25.73 -32.61 -7.94
C THR A 457 -26.84 -31.71 -7.41
N PRO A 458 -27.69 -32.15 -6.46
CA PRO A 458 -28.86 -31.40 -6.00
C PRO A 458 -28.51 -30.00 -5.43
N GLU A 459 -27.32 -29.83 -4.86
CA GLU A 459 -26.79 -28.58 -4.35
C GLU A 459 -26.50 -27.60 -5.49
N ILE A 460 -25.90 -28.06 -6.58
CA ILE A 460 -25.55 -27.24 -7.76
C ILE A 460 -26.79 -26.84 -8.54
N GLU A 461 -27.76 -27.73 -8.69
CA GLU A 461 -29.03 -27.46 -9.37
C GLU A 461 -29.81 -26.30 -8.69
N LYS A 462 -29.59 -26.08 -7.39
CA LYS A 462 -30.17 -24.97 -6.63
C LYS A 462 -29.40 -23.66 -6.75
N MET A 463 -28.30 -23.63 -7.51
CA MET A 463 -27.42 -22.47 -7.70
C MET A 463 -27.51 -21.91 -9.12
N PRO A 464 -28.64 -21.29 -9.53
CA PRO A 464 -28.83 -20.86 -10.92
C PRO A 464 -27.79 -19.84 -11.39
N HIS A 465 -27.19 -19.04 -10.50
CA HIS A 465 -26.12 -18.11 -10.82
C HIS A 465 -24.82 -18.84 -11.23
N VAL A 466 -24.47 -19.93 -10.56
CA VAL A 466 -23.31 -20.77 -10.93
C VAL A 466 -23.56 -21.46 -12.26
N LEU A 467 -24.73 -22.07 -12.42
CA LEU A 467 -25.11 -22.74 -13.68
C LEU A 467 -25.14 -21.75 -14.86
N LEU A 468 -25.56 -20.50 -14.63
CA LEU A 468 -25.55 -19.46 -15.65
C LEU A 468 -24.12 -19.08 -16.06
N GLU A 469 -23.22 -18.91 -15.09
CA GLU A 469 -21.81 -18.62 -15.39
C GLU A 469 -21.14 -19.79 -16.14
N ILE A 470 -21.48 -21.02 -15.80
CA ILE A 470 -21.02 -22.22 -16.51
C ILE A 470 -21.58 -22.24 -17.94
N ALA A 471 -22.88 -22.00 -18.13
CA ALA A 471 -23.47 -21.94 -19.45
C ALA A 471 -22.84 -20.87 -20.35
N LEU A 472 -22.53 -19.70 -19.77
CA LEU A 472 -21.79 -18.64 -20.48
C LEU A 472 -20.36 -19.07 -20.85
N HIS A 473 -19.67 -19.77 -19.95
CA HIS A 473 -18.34 -20.32 -20.22
C HIS A 473 -18.35 -21.36 -21.36
N GLU A 474 -19.35 -22.24 -21.35
CA GLU A 474 -19.53 -23.27 -22.38
C GLU A 474 -20.07 -22.74 -23.71
N GLY A 475 -20.50 -21.47 -23.77
CA GLY A 475 -21.13 -20.85 -24.93
C GLY A 475 -22.57 -21.29 -25.15
N ASP A 476 -23.22 -21.96 -24.18
CA ASP A 476 -24.62 -22.34 -24.23
C ASP A 476 -25.54 -21.15 -23.93
N VAL A 477 -25.71 -20.28 -24.93
CA VAL A 477 -26.53 -19.08 -24.85
C VAL A 477 -27.98 -19.39 -24.51
N THR A 478 -28.52 -20.49 -25.04
CA THR A 478 -29.91 -20.89 -24.78
C THR A 478 -30.11 -21.21 -23.31
N ARG A 479 -29.22 -22.01 -22.75
CA ARG A 479 -29.25 -22.34 -21.33
C ARG A 479 -29.03 -21.12 -20.43
N ALA A 480 -28.14 -20.22 -20.81
CA ALA A 480 -27.90 -18.97 -20.07
C ALA A 480 -29.16 -18.09 -20.03
N LEU A 481 -29.89 -17.96 -21.13
CA LEU A 481 -31.17 -17.24 -21.20
C LEU A 481 -32.26 -17.88 -20.31
N GLU A 482 -32.36 -19.21 -20.28
CA GLU A 482 -33.31 -19.94 -19.41
C GLU A 482 -33.00 -19.76 -17.91
N LEU A 483 -31.72 -19.69 -17.55
CA LEU A 483 -31.28 -19.57 -16.16
C LEU A 483 -31.34 -18.13 -15.63
N LEU A 484 -31.23 -17.14 -16.53
CA LEU A 484 -31.18 -15.73 -16.16
C LEU A 484 -32.33 -15.29 -15.26
N PRO A 485 -33.61 -15.63 -15.50
CA PRO A 485 -34.71 -15.21 -14.60
C PRO A 485 -34.64 -15.83 -13.18
N ARG A 486 -33.93 -16.96 -13.04
CA ARG A 486 -33.77 -17.68 -11.77
C ARG A 486 -32.53 -17.23 -11.00
N ALA A 487 -31.57 -16.58 -11.64
CA ALA A 487 -30.33 -16.09 -11.06
C ALA A 487 -30.48 -14.71 -10.41
N SER A 488 -31.60 -14.46 -9.70
CA SER A 488 -31.88 -13.20 -9.03
C SER A 488 -31.01 -12.98 -7.79
N GLY A 489 -30.64 -11.72 -7.51
CA GLY A 489 -29.85 -11.37 -6.33
C GLY A 489 -28.78 -10.31 -6.62
N TRP A 490 -27.81 -10.20 -5.72
CA TRP A 490 -26.66 -9.29 -5.86
C TRP A 490 -25.86 -9.64 -7.12
N GLY A 491 -25.73 -8.69 -8.07
CA GLY A 491 -25.03 -8.93 -9.34
C GLY A 491 -25.95 -9.23 -10.54
N TRP A 492 -27.27 -9.31 -10.36
CA TRP A 492 -28.26 -9.58 -11.42
C TRP A 492 -28.04 -8.79 -12.71
N ARG A 493 -27.73 -7.51 -12.59
CA ARG A 493 -27.47 -6.63 -13.73
C ARG A 493 -26.24 -7.06 -14.54
N ASN A 494 -25.17 -7.47 -13.87
CA ASN A 494 -23.93 -7.94 -14.50
C ASN A 494 -24.18 -9.24 -15.29
N TYR A 495 -25.02 -10.13 -14.76
CA TYR A 495 -25.41 -11.33 -15.48
C TYR A 495 -26.27 -11.00 -16.73
N LYS A 496 -27.21 -10.10 -16.61
CA LYS A 496 -28.04 -9.65 -17.74
C LYS A 496 -27.20 -9.09 -18.88
N GLU A 497 -26.20 -8.26 -18.55
CA GLU A 497 -25.28 -7.68 -19.53
C GLU A 497 -24.42 -8.76 -20.21
N LYS A 498 -23.87 -9.69 -19.42
CA LYS A 498 -23.06 -10.80 -19.94
C LYS A 498 -23.88 -11.71 -20.86
N VAL A 499 -25.11 -12.05 -20.47
CA VAL A 499 -26.00 -12.89 -21.29
C VAL A 499 -26.42 -12.17 -22.57
N ALA A 500 -26.75 -10.87 -22.48
CA ALA A 500 -27.05 -10.06 -23.66
C ALA A 500 -25.89 -10.04 -24.65
N GLY A 501 -24.65 -9.83 -24.15
CA GLY A 501 -23.45 -9.85 -24.97
C GLY A 501 -23.19 -11.22 -25.63
N ALA A 502 -23.36 -12.31 -24.89
CA ALA A 502 -23.22 -13.67 -25.44
C ALA A 502 -24.30 -13.97 -26.51
N ALA A 503 -25.51 -13.45 -26.32
CA ALA A 503 -26.64 -13.68 -27.23
C ALA A 503 -26.56 -12.90 -28.54
N GLU A 504 -25.75 -11.85 -28.65
CA GLU A 504 -25.71 -10.96 -29.82
C GLU A 504 -25.56 -11.70 -31.16
N LYS A 505 -24.77 -12.78 -31.18
CA LYS A 505 -24.45 -13.51 -32.41
C LYS A 505 -25.54 -14.50 -32.82
N GLU A 506 -26.01 -15.31 -31.89
CA GLU A 506 -26.88 -16.47 -32.16
C GLU A 506 -28.35 -16.17 -31.90
N ARG A 507 -28.63 -15.29 -30.95
CA ARG A 507 -29.97 -14.94 -30.47
C ARG A 507 -30.14 -13.41 -30.39
N PRO A 508 -29.98 -12.67 -31.51
CA PRO A 508 -29.96 -11.19 -31.53
C PRO A 508 -31.27 -10.55 -31.02
N GLU A 509 -32.41 -11.20 -31.20
CA GLU A 509 -33.69 -10.70 -30.70
C GLU A 509 -33.74 -10.72 -29.16
N ASP A 510 -33.25 -11.78 -28.53
CA ASP A 510 -33.14 -11.89 -27.07
C ASP A 510 -32.13 -10.87 -26.52
N ALA A 511 -31.00 -10.70 -27.21
CA ALA A 511 -30.00 -9.69 -26.85
C ALA A 511 -30.61 -8.27 -26.88
N ILE A 512 -31.36 -7.92 -27.91
CA ILE A 512 -32.06 -6.64 -28.04
C ILE A 512 -33.07 -6.45 -26.90
N ALA A 513 -33.81 -7.50 -26.53
CA ALA A 513 -34.77 -7.44 -25.41
C ALA A 513 -34.05 -7.13 -24.08
N LEU A 514 -32.97 -7.84 -23.79
CA LEU A 514 -32.18 -7.63 -22.58
C LEU A 514 -31.51 -6.25 -22.54
N TYR A 515 -30.97 -5.79 -23.67
CA TYR A 515 -30.40 -4.44 -23.73
C TYR A 515 -31.45 -3.36 -23.52
N LYS A 516 -32.69 -3.51 -24.04
CA LYS A 516 -33.78 -2.58 -23.75
C LYS A 516 -34.10 -2.47 -22.27
N GLU A 517 -34.09 -3.60 -21.55
CA GLU A 517 -34.27 -3.59 -20.10
C GLU A 517 -33.11 -2.88 -19.40
N LEU A 518 -31.86 -3.15 -19.79
CA LEU A 518 -30.66 -2.49 -19.25
C LEU A 518 -30.67 -0.97 -19.50
N VAL A 519 -31.17 -0.51 -20.67
CA VAL A 519 -31.37 0.91 -20.98
C VAL A 519 -32.32 1.56 -19.98
N GLU A 520 -33.50 0.95 -19.75
CA GLU A 520 -34.48 1.48 -18.81
C GLU A 520 -33.94 1.52 -17.37
N GLU A 521 -33.24 0.46 -16.93
CA GLU A 521 -32.58 0.39 -15.62
C GLU A 521 -31.49 1.46 -15.47
N ALA A 522 -30.68 1.70 -16.52
CA ALA A 522 -29.63 2.70 -16.52
C ALA A 522 -30.20 4.11 -16.44
N ILE A 523 -31.23 4.42 -17.23
CA ILE A 523 -31.90 5.73 -17.19
C ILE A 523 -32.56 5.97 -15.83
N GLY A 524 -33.12 4.93 -15.22
CA GLY A 524 -33.77 4.99 -13.90
C GLY A 524 -32.85 5.43 -12.76
N ARG A 525 -31.53 5.23 -12.87
CA ARG A 525 -30.53 5.65 -11.87
C ARG A 525 -30.29 7.16 -11.82
N ARG A 526 -30.69 7.91 -12.84
CA ARG A 526 -30.62 9.38 -12.92
C ARG A 526 -29.22 9.97 -12.67
N GLN A 527 -28.18 9.31 -13.16
CA GLN A 527 -26.77 9.72 -13.04
C GLN A 527 -26.16 9.83 -14.44
N ARG A 528 -25.29 10.82 -14.67
CA ARG A 528 -24.68 11.05 -15.98
C ARG A 528 -23.88 9.85 -16.49
N GLY A 529 -23.13 9.17 -15.59
CA GLY A 529 -22.44 7.92 -15.94
C GLY A 529 -23.38 6.81 -16.40
N ALA A 530 -24.55 6.68 -15.77
CA ALA A 530 -25.57 5.71 -16.14
C ALA A 530 -26.25 6.08 -17.48
N TYR A 531 -26.39 7.35 -17.80
CA TYR A 531 -26.90 7.78 -19.12
C TYR A 531 -25.93 7.44 -20.23
N ARG A 532 -24.63 7.53 -19.98
CA ARG A 532 -23.59 7.07 -20.92
C ARG A 532 -23.62 5.56 -21.15
N GLU A 533 -23.86 4.78 -20.09
CA GLU A 533 -24.09 3.33 -20.23
C GLU A 533 -25.33 3.04 -21.08
N ALA A 534 -26.45 3.74 -20.82
CA ALA A 534 -27.68 3.59 -21.62
C ALA A 534 -27.43 3.91 -23.11
N ALA A 535 -26.67 4.95 -23.40
CA ALA A 535 -26.29 5.28 -24.78
C ALA A 535 -25.44 4.15 -25.41
N GLY A 536 -24.53 3.54 -24.66
CA GLY A 536 -23.76 2.39 -25.09
C GLY A 536 -24.64 1.18 -25.45
N TYR A 537 -25.62 0.85 -24.62
CA TYR A 537 -26.57 -0.23 -24.93
C TYR A 537 -27.45 0.10 -26.13
N LEU A 538 -27.88 1.34 -26.30
CA LEU A 538 -28.65 1.79 -27.47
C LEU A 538 -27.84 1.65 -28.77
N CYS A 539 -26.55 1.96 -28.76
CA CYS A 539 -25.66 1.72 -29.89
C CYS A 539 -25.62 0.25 -30.29
N ARG A 540 -25.55 -0.66 -29.28
CA ARG A 540 -25.60 -2.11 -29.54
C ARG A 540 -26.93 -2.54 -30.14
N ILE A 541 -28.07 -2.06 -29.60
CA ILE A 541 -29.40 -2.34 -30.17
C ILE A 541 -29.49 -1.87 -31.63
N LYS A 542 -29.02 -0.65 -31.92
CA LYS A 542 -28.97 -0.09 -33.27
C LYS A 542 -28.21 -1.01 -34.23
N THR A 543 -27.01 -1.43 -33.84
CA THR A 543 -26.16 -2.31 -34.62
C THR A 543 -26.82 -3.67 -34.85
N LEU A 544 -27.44 -4.27 -33.81
CA LEU A 544 -28.15 -5.53 -33.92
C LEU A 544 -29.36 -5.45 -34.86
N CYS A 545 -30.16 -4.39 -34.73
CA CYS A 545 -31.30 -4.16 -35.62
C CYS A 545 -30.87 -3.97 -37.09
N GLN A 546 -29.77 -3.27 -37.35
CA GLN A 546 -29.20 -3.14 -38.70
C GLN A 546 -28.76 -4.50 -39.26
N ARG A 547 -28.11 -5.34 -38.44
CA ARG A 547 -27.65 -6.66 -38.86
C ARG A 547 -28.78 -7.64 -39.13
N THR A 548 -29.90 -7.52 -38.43
CA THR A 548 -31.06 -8.41 -38.57
C THR A 548 -32.11 -7.87 -39.57
N GLY A 549 -31.89 -6.72 -40.20
CA GLY A 549 -32.83 -6.11 -41.11
C GLY A 549 -34.05 -5.47 -40.43
N ALA A 550 -34.00 -5.26 -39.12
CA ALA A 550 -35.10 -4.68 -38.31
C ALA A 550 -34.94 -3.20 -38.05
N GLN A 551 -34.50 -2.42 -39.06
CA GLN A 551 -34.20 -1.00 -38.93
C GLN A 551 -35.42 -0.17 -38.50
N GLU A 552 -36.62 -0.46 -39.04
CA GLU A 552 -37.86 0.22 -38.66
C GLU A 552 -38.18 0.04 -37.17
N ASN A 553 -37.96 -1.15 -36.62
CA ASN A 553 -38.15 -1.44 -35.19
C ASN A 553 -37.21 -0.60 -34.30
N TRP A 554 -36.01 -0.32 -34.78
CA TRP A 554 -35.06 0.55 -34.07
C TRP A 554 -35.56 1.99 -34.07
N GLU A 555 -35.96 2.52 -35.22
CA GLU A 555 -36.39 3.91 -35.37
C GLU A 555 -37.61 4.21 -34.51
N ASP A 556 -38.61 3.31 -34.53
CA ASP A 556 -39.79 3.42 -33.68
C ASP A 556 -39.48 3.37 -32.20
N TYR A 557 -38.66 2.42 -31.78
CA TYR A 557 -38.22 2.27 -30.37
C TYR A 557 -37.46 3.52 -29.89
N PHE A 558 -36.49 3.96 -30.66
CA PHE A 558 -35.64 5.09 -30.27
C PHE A 558 -36.44 6.43 -30.25
N ALA A 559 -37.31 6.63 -31.20
CA ALA A 559 -38.22 7.78 -31.20
C ALA A 559 -39.17 7.77 -29.99
N ALA A 560 -39.68 6.62 -29.62
CA ALA A 560 -40.51 6.46 -28.42
C ALA A 560 -39.71 6.76 -27.13
N LEU A 561 -38.48 6.26 -27.03
CA LEU A 561 -37.60 6.49 -25.90
C LEU A 561 -37.24 7.97 -25.75
N ARG A 562 -36.84 8.64 -26.83
CA ARG A 562 -36.54 10.08 -26.79
C ARG A 562 -37.76 10.91 -26.37
N ARG A 563 -38.98 10.57 -26.83
CA ARG A 563 -40.22 11.22 -26.37
C ARG A 563 -40.49 10.97 -24.88
N LYS A 564 -40.34 9.73 -24.41
CA LYS A 564 -40.56 9.36 -23.01
C LYS A 564 -39.65 10.14 -22.07
N TYR A 565 -38.40 10.35 -22.45
CA TYR A 565 -37.37 10.98 -21.63
C TYR A 565 -36.97 12.39 -22.12
N ALA A 566 -37.81 13.09 -22.86
CA ALA A 566 -37.53 14.42 -23.39
C ALA A 566 -37.18 15.47 -22.32
N ARG A 567 -37.64 15.27 -21.06
CA ARG A 567 -37.38 16.17 -19.93
C ARG A 567 -36.05 15.88 -19.18
N PHE A 568 -35.18 15.01 -19.71
CA PHE A 568 -33.89 14.65 -19.12
C PHE A 568 -32.72 15.21 -19.96
N PRO A 569 -32.35 16.51 -19.80
CA PRO A 569 -31.38 17.16 -20.71
C PRO A 569 -30.04 16.44 -20.76
N ALA A 570 -29.50 16.03 -19.60
CA ALA A 570 -28.25 15.31 -19.53
C ALA A 570 -28.26 13.93 -20.24
N LEU A 571 -29.42 13.25 -20.28
CA LEU A 571 -29.59 12.06 -21.09
C LEU A 571 -29.54 12.38 -22.56
N GLN A 572 -30.27 13.44 -23.00
CA GLN A 572 -30.28 13.84 -24.42
C GLN A 572 -28.87 14.22 -24.90
N GLU A 573 -28.08 14.93 -24.06
CA GLU A 573 -26.69 15.26 -24.35
C GLU A 573 -25.83 14.01 -24.57
N GLU A 574 -25.95 13.00 -23.69
CA GLU A 574 -25.18 11.76 -23.82
C GLU A 574 -25.61 10.93 -25.04
N LEU A 575 -26.90 10.94 -25.40
CA LEU A 575 -27.41 10.31 -26.62
C LEU A 575 -26.86 10.98 -27.88
N ASP A 576 -26.91 12.31 -27.94
CA ASP A 576 -26.38 13.09 -29.07
C ASP A 576 -24.86 12.92 -29.17
N GLY A 577 -24.16 12.92 -28.05
CA GLY A 577 -22.71 12.64 -27.99
C GLY A 577 -22.31 11.24 -28.46
N ALA A 578 -23.20 10.26 -28.33
CA ALA A 578 -23.02 8.90 -28.85
C ALA A 578 -23.39 8.73 -30.35
N GLY A 579 -23.86 9.78 -31.01
CA GLY A 579 -24.28 9.72 -32.42
C GLY A 579 -25.61 8.97 -32.65
N LEU A 580 -26.51 9.06 -31.69
CA LEU A 580 -27.82 8.42 -31.68
C LEU A 580 -28.94 9.41 -32.06
#